data_2bb08edfae6b05264fd9bfc0ad269385
#
_entry.id   2bb08edfae6b05264fd9bfc0ad269385
#
_cell.length_a   1.000
_cell.length_b   1.000
_cell.length_c   1.000
_cell.angle_alpha   90.00
_cell.angle_beta   90.00
_cell.angle_gamma   90.00
#
_symmetry.space_group_name_H-M   'P 1'
#
loop_
_entity.id
_entity.type
_entity.pdbx_description
1 polymer ?
#
loop_
_entity_poly.entity_id
_entity_poly.type
_entity_poly.pdbx_seq_one_letter_code
_entity_poly.pdbx_strand_id
1 'polypeptide(L)'
;MTGETPPPRRLMVDQETKPKLPPYLKLRHDAGRDRWVLLAPERVLTPDQTAVAVLQLCDGERSVKEIAAKLAEEYSAPVDVIAADIVELLQDLADKGYVKG
;
A
#
# COMPACT_ATOMS: atom_id res chain seq x y z
N MET A 1 24.05 4.81 26.33
CA MET A 1 23.42 4.88 25.57
C MET A 1 23.67 5.78 24.99
N THR A 2 23.54 5.76 24.40
CA THR A 2 23.99 6.60 23.58
C THR A 2 23.34 7.82 23.55
N GLY A 3 22.39 8.03 24.15
CA GLY A 3 21.72 9.25 24.04
C GLY A 3 21.33 9.60 22.65
N GLU A 4 21.52 8.72 21.73
CA GLU A 4 21.15 9.02 20.43
C GLU A 4 19.68 8.99 20.27
N THR A 5 19.13 10.00 19.67
CA THR A 5 17.74 10.02 19.33
C THR A 5 17.51 9.05 18.20
N PRO A 6 16.62 8.10 18.34
CA PRO A 6 16.35 7.23 17.21
C PRO A 6 15.79 8.03 16.06
N PRO A 7 16.06 7.66 14.83
CA PRO A 7 15.48 8.35 13.68
C PRO A 7 13.96 8.31 13.75
N PRO A 8 13.26 9.23 13.08
CA PRO A 8 11.81 9.18 13.02
C PRO A 8 11.39 7.78 12.62
N ARG A 9 10.37 7.28 13.29
CA ARG A 9 9.95 5.95 13.00
C ARG A 9 9.44 5.86 11.60
N ARG A 10 10.04 4.96 10.88
CA ARG A 10 9.64 4.63 9.54
C ARG A 10 8.88 3.32 9.64
N LEU A 11 7.72 3.27 9.02
CA LEU A 11 6.99 2.02 8.96
C LEU A 11 7.78 1.03 8.11
N MET A 12 8.13 -0.08 8.72
CA MET A 12 8.77 -1.17 7.99
C MET A 12 7.69 -2.16 7.60
N VAL A 13 7.37 -2.22 6.34
CA VAL A 13 6.29 -3.08 5.84
C VAL A 13 6.80 -4.51 5.72
N ASP A 14 6.06 -5.44 6.31
CA ASP A 14 6.33 -6.86 6.18
C ASP A 14 5.01 -7.61 5.98
N GLN A 15 5.04 -8.92 5.96
CA GLN A 15 3.84 -9.72 5.69
C GLN A 15 2.80 -9.64 6.82
N GLU A 16 3.22 -9.24 8.01
CA GLU A 16 2.30 -9.11 9.14
C GLU A 16 1.71 -7.71 9.25
N THR A 17 2.22 -6.76 8.51
CA THR A 17 1.70 -5.40 8.51
C THR A 17 0.25 -5.37 8.04
N LYS A 18 -0.58 -4.62 8.74
CA LYS A 18 -1.98 -4.40 8.35
C LYS A 18 -2.10 -2.98 7.80
N PRO A 19 -1.84 -2.80 6.52
CA PRO A 19 -1.76 -1.45 5.95
C PRO A 19 -3.12 -0.77 5.89
N LYS A 20 -3.10 0.53 6.12
CA LYS A 20 -4.30 1.35 6.05
C LYS A 20 -3.96 2.67 5.39
N LEU A 21 -4.82 3.13 4.52
CA LEU A 21 -4.66 4.45 3.92
C LEU A 21 -5.16 5.51 4.90
N PRO A 22 -4.39 6.58 5.14
CA PRO A 22 -4.87 7.67 5.97
C PRO A 22 -6.13 8.31 5.38
N PRO A 23 -6.99 8.90 6.21
CA PRO A 23 -8.25 9.46 5.71
C PRO A 23 -8.09 10.63 4.74
N TYR A 24 -6.91 11.26 4.71
CA TYR A 24 -6.66 12.35 3.77
C TYR A 24 -6.29 11.86 2.37
N LEU A 25 -6.10 10.56 2.19
CA LEU A 25 -5.87 9.98 0.87
C LEU A 25 -7.19 9.44 0.33
N LYS A 26 -7.44 9.71 -0.94
CA LYS A 26 -8.65 9.25 -1.59
C LYS A 26 -8.29 8.50 -2.87
N LEU A 27 -8.74 7.27 -2.96
CA LEU A 27 -8.58 6.49 -4.19
C LEU A 27 -9.87 6.65 -4.98
N ARG A 28 -9.78 7.20 -6.18
CA ARG A 28 -10.94 7.49 -7.02
C ARG A 28 -10.76 6.99 -8.43
N HIS A 29 -11.86 6.61 -9.05
CA HIS A 29 -11.88 6.23 -10.45
C HIS A 29 -12.23 7.46 -11.29
N ASP A 30 -11.34 7.82 -12.21
CA ASP A 30 -11.58 8.93 -13.14
C ASP A 30 -12.25 8.36 -14.36
N ALA A 31 -13.58 8.49 -14.43
CA ALA A 31 -14.37 7.93 -15.51
C ALA A 31 -14.07 8.57 -16.85
N GLY A 32 -13.69 9.85 -16.86
CA GLY A 32 -13.37 10.54 -18.11
C GLY A 32 -12.13 10.01 -18.79
N ARG A 33 -11.17 9.50 -18.02
CA ARG A 33 -9.93 8.94 -18.53
C ARG A 33 -9.82 7.44 -18.30
N ASP A 34 -10.87 6.86 -17.69
CA ASP A 34 -10.94 5.45 -17.39
C ASP A 34 -9.68 4.94 -16.68
N ARG A 35 -9.31 5.63 -15.63
CA ARG A 35 -8.16 5.24 -14.82
C ARG A 35 -8.39 5.61 -13.36
N TRP A 36 -7.65 4.95 -12.49
CA TRP A 36 -7.70 5.24 -11.07
C TRP A 36 -6.66 6.29 -10.72
N VAL A 37 -7.00 7.14 -9.76
CA VAL A 37 -6.09 8.14 -9.22
C VAL A 37 -6.10 8.05 -7.71
N LEU A 38 -4.95 8.31 -7.10
CA LEU A 38 -4.83 8.43 -5.66
C LEU A 38 -4.59 9.89 -5.34
N LEU A 39 -5.56 10.51 -4.69
CA LEU A 39 -5.49 11.94 -4.35
C LEU A 39 -4.81 12.12 -3.01
N ALA A 40 -3.69 12.80 -2.99
CA ALA A 40 -2.94 13.17 -1.79
C ALA A 40 -2.95 14.68 -1.65
N PRO A 41 -2.62 15.24 -0.46
CA PRO A 41 -2.77 16.67 -0.22
C PRO A 41 -2.10 17.58 -1.24
N GLU A 42 -1.05 17.32 -1.83
CA GLU A 42 -0.43 18.20 -2.80
C GLU A 42 -0.07 17.48 -4.08
N ARG A 43 -0.63 16.31 -4.27
CA ARG A 43 -0.29 15.47 -5.40
C ARG A 43 -1.44 14.63 -5.86
N VAL A 44 -1.39 14.27 -7.12
CA VAL A 44 -2.26 13.24 -7.68
C VAL A 44 -1.34 12.15 -8.18
N LEU A 45 -1.54 10.94 -7.69
CA LEU A 45 -0.76 9.78 -8.11
C LEU A 45 -1.63 8.93 -9.03
N THR A 46 -0.99 8.29 -10.00
CA THR A 46 -1.71 7.43 -10.94
C THR A 46 -1.21 6.00 -10.78
N PRO A 47 -1.74 5.26 -9.79
CA PRO A 47 -1.32 3.88 -9.56
C PRO A 47 -1.72 2.99 -10.72
N ASP A 48 -0.92 1.97 -11.00
CA ASP A 48 -1.28 1.01 -12.02
C ASP A 48 -2.36 0.07 -11.50
N GLN A 49 -2.84 -0.82 -12.35
CA GLN A 49 -3.93 -1.71 -12.00
C GLN A 49 -3.61 -2.59 -10.79
N THR A 50 -2.40 -3.09 -10.71
CA THR A 50 -1.98 -3.93 -9.58
C THR A 50 -1.95 -3.12 -8.29
N ALA A 51 -1.40 -1.91 -8.35
CA ALA A 51 -1.36 -1.02 -7.19
C ALA A 51 -2.77 -0.68 -6.71
N VAL A 52 -3.69 -0.40 -7.63
CA VAL A 52 -5.09 -0.13 -7.30
C VAL A 52 -5.70 -1.31 -6.53
N ALA A 53 -5.47 -2.53 -7.03
CA ALA A 53 -6.01 -3.72 -6.37
C ALA A 53 -5.49 -3.85 -4.94
N VAL A 54 -4.21 -3.58 -4.72
CA VAL A 54 -3.61 -3.61 -3.38
C VAL A 54 -4.23 -2.52 -2.50
N LEU A 55 -4.32 -1.29 -3.01
CA LEU A 55 -4.81 -0.16 -2.24
C LEU A 55 -6.27 -0.35 -1.81
N GLN A 56 -7.08 -0.97 -2.64
CA GLN A 56 -8.47 -1.25 -2.30
C GLN A 56 -8.61 -2.21 -1.12
N LEU A 57 -7.60 -3.00 -0.86
CA LEU A 57 -7.62 -3.97 0.23
C LEU A 57 -6.89 -3.47 1.49
N CYS A 58 -6.35 -2.25 1.46
CA CYS A 58 -5.66 -1.65 2.59
C CYS A 58 -6.64 -1.03 3.58
N ASP A 59 -7.32 -1.87 4.33
CA ASP A 59 -8.37 -1.44 5.27
C ASP A 59 -7.93 -1.41 6.74
N GLY A 60 -6.68 -1.73 7.01
CA GLY A 60 -6.17 -1.78 8.38
C GLY A 60 -6.49 -3.07 9.10
N GLU A 61 -7.24 -3.98 8.48
CA GLU A 61 -7.62 -5.25 9.07
C GLU A 61 -6.96 -6.44 8.42
N ARG A 62 -6.69 -6.36 7.12
CA ARG A 62 -5.99 -7.43 6.41
C ARG A 62 -4.50 -7.21 6.48
N SER A 63 -3.75 -8.28 6.77
CA SER A 63 -2.29 -8.21 6.69
C SER A 63 -1.85 -8.25 5.24
N VAL A 64 -0.61 -7.86 4.99
CA VAL A 64 -0.01 -7.98 3.65
C VAL A 64 -0.14 -9.42 3.16
N LYS A 65 0.11 -10.38 4.03
CA LYS A 65 0.00 -11.79 3.71
C LYS A 65 -1.40 -12.15 3.21
N GLU A 66 -2.42 -11.64 3.89
CA GLU A 66 -3.81 -11.89 3.51
C GLU A 66 -4.16 -11.22 2.19
N ILE A 67 -3.68 -9.99 1.98
CA ILE A 67 -3.87 -9.29 0.71
C ILE A 67 -3.20 -10.07 -0.43
N ALA A 68 -1.97 -10.53 -0.18
CA ALA A 68 -1.22 -11.30 -1.18
C ALA A 68 -1.95 -12.59 -1.54
N ALA A 69 -2.47 -13.29 -0.54
CA ALA A 69 -3.19 -14.55 -0.79
C ALA A 69 -4.43 -14.31 -1.64
N LYS A 70 -5.17 -13.24 -1.35
CA LYS A 70 -6.36 -12.89 -2.12
C LYS A 70 -6.02 -12.55 -3.57
N LEU A 71 -5.00 -11.73 -3.78
CA LEU A 71 -4.62 -11.34 -5.14
C LEU A 71 -3.96 -12.48 -5.90
N ALA A 72 -3.20 -13.34 -5.22
CA ALA A 72 -2.61 -14.50 -5.87
C ALA A 72 -3.69 -15.42 -6.41
N GLU A 73 -4.79 -15.55 -5.67
CA GLU A 73 -5.94 -16.36 -6.12
C GLU A 73 -6.62 -15.71 -7.33
N GLU A 74 -6.85 -14.40 -7.27
CA GLU A 74 -7.50 -13.68 -8.35
C GLU A 74 -6.70 -13.67 -9.65
N TYR A 75 -5.38 -13.55 -9.54
CA TYR A 75 -4.52 -13.46 -10.72
C TYR A 75 -3.82 -14.77 -11.08
N SER A 76 -4.12 -15.84 -10.35
CA SER A 76 -3.49 -17.14 -10.57
C SER A 76 -1.96 -17.03 -10.60
N ALA A 77 -1.42 -16.29 -9.65
CA ALA A 77 0.00 -16.02 -9.57
C ALA A 77 0.59 -16.57 -8.27
N PRO A 78 1.92 -16.82 -8.21
CA PRO A 78 2.54 -17.30 -6.98
C PRO A 78 2.41 -16.27 -5.85
N VAL A 79 1.95 -16.73 -4.69
CA VAL A 79 1.71 -15.82 -3.56
C VAL A 79 3.01 -15.14 -3.10
N ASP A 80 4.14 -15.82 -3.17
CA ASP A 80 5.41 -15.25 -2.74
C ASP A 80 5.82 -14.05 -3.60
N VAL A 81 5.59 -14.13 -4.90
CA VAL A 81 5.89 -13.04 -5.83
C VAL A 81 4.96 -11.86 -5.55
N ILE A 82 3.67 -12.15 -5.38
CA ILE A 82 2.68 -11.11 -5.09
C ILE A 82 3.01 -10.42 -3.75
N ALA A 83 3.35 -11.20 -2.73
CA ALA A 83 3.68 -10.64 -1.42
C ALA A 83 4.90 -9.72 -1.49
N ALA A 84 5.93 -10.14 -2.23
CA ALA A 84 7.13 -9.31 -2.39
C ALA A 84 6.81 -8.00 -3.10
N ASP A 85 5.99 -8.05 -4.14
CA ASP A 85 5.58 -6.86 -4.88
C ASP A 85 4.77 -5.91 -4.01
N ILE A 86 3.87 -6.46 -3.19
CA ILE A 86 3.05 -5.66 -2.27
C ILE A 86 3.93 -4.96 -1.24
N VAL A 87 4.87 -5.69 -0.64
CA VAL A 87 5.78 -5.11 0.35
C VAL A 87 6.56 -3.95 -0.26
N GLU A 88 7.08 -4.13 -1.46
CA GLU A 88 7.84 -3.09 -2.14
C GLU A 88 6.98 -1.86 -2.42
N LEU A 89 5.77 -2.06 -2.95
CA LEU A 89 4.84 -0.98 -3.22
C LEU A 89 4.48 -0.22 -1.94
N LEU A 90 4.09 -0.95 -0.90
CA LEU A 90 3.64 -0.33 0.33
C LEU A 90 4.79 0.33 1.08
N GLN A 91 6.00 -0.23 0.99
CA GLN A 91 7.16 0.40 1.62
C GLN A 91 7.45 1.75 0.97
N ASP A 92 7.36 1.83 -0.35
CA ASP A 92 7.55 3.10 -1.06
C ASP A 92 6.50 4.11 -0.62
N LEU A 93 5.24 3.70 -0.53
CA LEU A 93 4.17 4.60 -0.10
C LEU A 93 4.30 4.97 1.37
N ALA A 94 4.73 4.03 2.22
CA ALA A 94 4.94 4.31 3.64
C ALA A 94 6.06 5.32 3.85
N ASP A 95 7.11 5.21 3.05
CA ASP A 95 8.23 6.16 3.12
C ASP A 95 7.80 7.58 2.74
N LYS A 96 6.75 7.70 1.94
CA LYS A 96 6.18 8.98 1.56
C LYS A 96 5.07 9.44 2.51
N GLY A 97 4.76 8.63 3.53
CA GLY A 97 3.74 8.96 4.50
C GLY A 97 2.32 8.62 4.05
N TYR A 98 2.16 7.82 3.01
CA TYR A 98 0.85 7.52 2.46
C TYR A 98 0.23 6.22 2.94
N VAL A 99 0.90 5.46 3.77
CA VAL A 99 0.38 4.21 4.32
C VAL A 99 0.73 4.13 5.79
N LYS A 100 -0.22 3.69 6.60
CA LYS A 100 -0.02 3.41 8.01
C LYS A 100 -0.19 1.92 8.24
N GLY A 101 0.39 1.41 9.30
CA GLY A 101 0.28 0.00 9.61
C GLY A 101 0.18 -0.32 11.07
#